data_2bf007cf6b0e46f4ca9cf3812c32e431
#
_entry.id   2bf007cf6b0e46f4ca9cf3812c32e431
#
_cell.length_a   1.000
_cell.length_b   1.000
_cell.length_c   1.000
_cell.angle_alpha   90.00
_cell.angle_beta   90.00
_cell.angle_gamma   90.00
#
_symmetry.space_group_name_H-M   'P 1'
#
loop_
_entity.id
_entity.type
_entity.pdbx_description
1 polymer ?
#
loop_
_entity_poly.entity_id
_entity_poly.type
_entity_poly.pdbx_seq_one_letter_code
_entity_poly.pdbx_strand_id
1 'polypeptide(L)'
;CRAPSSGRSGKLSAHLASSFAMLTLGNLLILMLLAAAAAWLWHGHGIRERALARVKQHCTKLDIELLDGNVAFQRFGMVRDGSGNRRFARIYGFEFTVTGEQRHAGRIVMFGAHVGSIELDPYPFREPPEALPPVVDVAPPPAPRQSGQVIELQQWRRDHPVSRD
;
A
#
# COMPACT_ATOMS: atom_id res chain seq x y z
N CYS A 1 -83.51 9.48 -8.26
CA CYS A 1 -82.54 9.69 -7.19
C CYS A 1 -81.74 8.43 -7.02
N ARG A 2 -80.49 8.47 -7.46
CA ARG A 2 -79.56 7.31 -7.43
C ARG A 2 -78.40 7.63 -6.48
N ALA A 3 -78.29 6.87 -5.41
CA ALA A 3 -77.24 7.01 -4.41
C ALA A 3 -75.86 6.48 -4.96
N PRO A 4 -74.73 7.13 -4.68
CA PRO A 4 -73.45 6.67 -5.14
C PRO A 4 -72.91 5.56 -4.23
N SER A 5 -72.33 4.55 -4.87
CA SER A 5 -71.70 3.36 -4.28
C SER A 5 -70.37 3.74 -3.53
N SER A 6 -70.46 3.78 -2.24
CA SER A 6 -69.29 3.87 -1.34
C SER A 6 -68.88 2.45 -0.92
N GLY A 7 -68.11 1.79 -1.75
CA GLY A 7 -67.73 0.40 -1.45
C GLY A 7 -66.29 0.00 -1.71
N ARG A 8 -65.42 0.89 -2.23
CA ARG A 8 -64.11 0.49 -2.70
C ARG A 8 -62.91 0.91 -1.82
N SER A 9 -63.10 1.88 -0.91
CA SER A 9 -62.02 2.41 -0.09
C SER A 9 -61.71 1.55 1.15
N GLY A 10 -62.67 0.82 1.68
CA GLY A 10 -62.52 0.03 2.92
C GLY A 10 -61.72 -1.27 2.75
N LYS A 11 -61.67 -1.83 1.52
CA LYS A 11 -60.97 -3.11 1.31
C LYS A 11 -59.45 -2.95 1.21
N LEU A 12 -58.95 -1.84 0.68
CA LEU A 12 -57.54 -1.55 0.61
C LEU A 12 -56.91 -1.27 2.02
N SER A 13 -57.64 -0.55 2.86
CA SER A 13 -57.20 -0.27 4.22
C SER A 13 -57.18 -1.54 5.09
N ALA A 14 -58.10 -2.46 4.88
CA ALA A 14 -58.15 -3.74 5.61
C ALA A 14 -57.00 -4.70 5.18
N HIS A 15 -56.63 -4.71 3.92
CA HIS A 15 -55.49 -5.50 3.41
C HIS A 15 -54.14 -4.98 3.92
N LEU A 16 -53.98 -3.67 3.98
CA LEU A 16 -52.76 -3.06 4.56
C LEU A 16 -52.66 -3.32 6.07
N ALA A 17 -53.74 -3.19 6.78
CA ALA A 17 -53.78 -3.47 8.22
C ALA A 17 -53.54 -4.97 8.55
N SER A 18 -54.02 -5.91 7.70
CA SER A 18 -53.72 -7.34 7.84
C SER A 18 -52.24 -7.68 7.60
N SER A 19 -51.60 -7.00 6.67
CA SER A 19 -50.18 -7.21 6.40
C SER A 19 -49.27 -6.74 7.55
N PHE A 20 -49.68 -5.70 8.25
CA PHE A 20 -48.98 -5.25 9.48
C PHE A 20 -49.26 -6.11 10.71
N ALA A 21 -50.42 -6.73 10.78
CA ALA A 21 -50.81 -7.60 11.91
C ALA A 21 -50.09 -8.95 11.94
N MET A 22 -49.41 -9.32 10.86
CA MET A 22 -48.60 -10.57 10.75
C MET A 22 -47.17 -10.39 11.22
N LEU A 23 -46.77 -9.20 11.65
CA LEU A 23 -45.48 -8.95 12.28
C LEU A 23 -45.52 -9.53 13.71
N THR A 24 -45.39 -10.85 13.80
CA THR A 24 -45.18 -11.54 15.07
C THR A 24 -43.82 -11.12 15.65
N LEU A 25 -43.70 -11.13 16.99
CA LEU A 25 -42.46 -10.88 17.69
C LEU A 25 -41.29 -11.66 17.08
N GLY A 26 -41.57 -12.89 16.61
CA GLY A 26 -40.61 -13.74 15.91
C GLY A 26 -40.10 -13.14 14.60
N ASN A 27 -40.98 -12.59 13.75
CA ASN A 27 -40.60 -11.93 12.51
C ASN A 27 -39.78 -10.67 12.75
N LEU A 28 -40.10 -9.89 13.78
CA LEU A 28 -39.32 -8.72 14.17
C LEU A 28 -37.91 -9.11 14.63
N LEU A 29 -37.82 -10.19 15.43
CA LEU A 29 -36.51 -10.71 15.87
C LEU A 29 -35.66 -11.21 14.71
N ILE A 30 -36.25 -11.94 13.75
CA ILE A 30 -35.55 -12.38 12.55
C ILE A 30 -35.07 -11.18 11.73
N LEU A 31 -35.91 -10.16 11.55
CA LEU A 31 -35.53 -8.95 10.83
C LEU A 31 -34.38 -8.19 11.50
N MET A 32 -34.40 -8.09 12.83
CA MET A 32 -33.30 -7.51 13.61
C MET A 32 -32.00 -8.33 13.46
N LEU A 33 -32.09 -9.65 13.49
CA LEU A 33 -30.92 -10.51 13.29
C LEU A 33 -30.34 -10.36 11.86
N LEU A 34 -31.20 -10.29 10.84
CA LEU A 34 -30.76 -10.07 9.47
C LEU A 34 -30.12 -8.68 9.31
N ALA A 35 -30.70 -7.62 9.89
CA ALA A 35 -30.14 -6.29 9.88
C ALA A 35 -28.78 -6.24 10.61
N ALA A 36 -28.66 -6.90 11.76
CA ALA A 36 -27.42 -7.00 12.49
C ALA A 36 -26.34 -7.78 11.69
N ALA A 37 -26.72 -8.88 11.06
CA ALA A 37 -25.82 -9.64 10.19
C ALA A 37 -25.35 -8.83 8.98
N ALA A 38 -26.26 -8.10 8.31
CA ALA A 38 -25.93 -7.22 7.19
C ALA A 38 -24.99 -6.09 7.62
N ALA A 39 -25.23 -5.44 8.75
CA ALA A 39 -24.38 -4.41 9.33
C ALA A 39 -22.99 -4.95 9.68
N TRP A 40 -22.93 -6.18 10.21
CA TRP A 40 -21.67 -6.84 10.55
C TRP A 40 -20.84 -7.19 9.31
N LEU A 41 -21.49 -7.70 8.25
CA LEU A 41 -20.85 -7.95 6.95
C LEU A 41 -20.33 -6.66 6.32
N TRP A 42 -21.15 -5.60 6.34
CA TRP A 42 -20.79 -4.28 5.81
C TRP A 42 -19.58 -3.70 6.54
N HIS A 43 -19.59 -3.78 7.87
CA HIS A 43 -18.46 -3.33 8.68
C HIS A 43 -17.19 -4.14 8.41
N GLY A 44 -17.34 -5.46 8.19
CA GLY A 44 -16.22 -6.35 7.80
C GLY A 44 -15.58 -5.96 6.47
N HIS A 45 -16.39 -5.55 5.50
CA HIS A 45 -15.91 -5.11 4.18
C HIS A 45 -15.00 -3.87 4.28
N GLY A 46 -15.39 -2.87 5.05
CA GLY A 46 -14.59 -1.66 5.26
C GLY A 46 -13.23 -1.92 5.94
N ILE A 47 -13.11 -2.97 6.77
CA ILE A 47 -11.83 -3.33 7.38
C ILE A 47 -10.87 -3.93 6.35
N ARG A 48 -11.38 -4.77 5.43
CA ARG A 48 -10.60 -5.36 4.35
C ARG A 48 -10.02 -4.28 3.43
N GLU A 49 -10.80 -3.29 3.04
CA GLU A 49 -10.34 -2.16 2.22
C GLU A 49 -9.22 -1.36 2.90
N ARG A 50 -9.37 -1.13 4.20
CA ARG A 50 -8.33 -0.47 5.00
C ARG A 50 -7.05 -1.31 5.10
N ALA A 51 -7.19 -2.62 5.28
CA ALA A 51 -6.05 -3.54 5.28
C ALA A 51 -5.31 -3.48 3.94
N LEU A 52 -6.04 -3.54 2.81
CA LEU A 52 -5.48 -3.44 1.46
C LEU A 52 -4.75 -2.11 1.24
N ALA A 53 -5.34 -0.99 1.64
CA ALA A 53 -4.72 0.33 1.51
C ALA A 53 -3.39 0.40 2.29
N ARG A 54 -3.33 -0.19 3.47
CA ARG A 54 -2.12 -0.23 4.30
C ARG A 54 -1.05 -1.15 3.72
N VAL A 55 -1.44 -2.31 3.21
CA VAL A 55 -0.52 -3.23 2.52
C VAL A 55 0.08 -2.54 1.29
N LYS A 56 -0.75 -1.92 0.44
CA LYS A 56 -0.27 -1.16 -0.73
C LYS A 56 0.74 -0.09 -0.33
N GLN A 57 0.42 0.72 0.68
CA GLN A 57 1.33 1.75 1.17
C GLN A 57 2.65 1.17 1.70
N HIS A 58 2.59 0.01 2.35
CA HIS A 58 3.79 -0.67 2.87
C HIS A 58 4.65 -1.25 1.75
N CYS A 59 4.05 -1.93 0.78
CA CYS A 59 4.72 -2.45 -0.40
C CYS A 59 5.40 -1.35 -1.21
N THR A 60 4.71 -0.23 -1.46
CA THR A 60 5.30 0.92 -2.16
C THR A 60 6.52 1.49 -1.43
N LYS A 61 6.52 1.51 -0.09
CA LYS A 61 7.69 1.99 0.69
C LYS A 61 8.89 1.07 0.59
N LEU A 62 8.69 -0.21 0.38
CA LEU A 62 9.74 -1.23 0.27
C LEU A 62 10.12 -1.53 -1.19
N ASP A 63 9.54 -0.82 -2.15
CA ASP A 63 9.73 -1.05 -3.60
C ASP A 63 9.43 -2.49 -4.01
N ILE A 64 8.37 -3.06 -3.42
CA ILE A 64 7.86 -4.40 -3.74
C ILE A 64 6.47 -4.30 -4.36
N GLU A 65 6.16 -5.22 -5.26
CA GLU A 65 4.90 -5.22 -6.00
C GLU A 65 3.90 -6.22 -5.40
N LEU A 66 2.67 -5.74 -5.16
CA LEU A 66 1.56 -6.57 -4.70
C LEU A 66 0.94 -7.30 -5.90
N LEU A 67 0.99 -8.65 -5.92
CA LEU A 67 0.58 -9.44 -7.07
C LEU A 67 -0.90 -9.30 -7.40
N ASP A 68 -1.77 -9.53 -6.43
CA ASP A 68 -3.21 -9.65 -6.70
C ASP A 68 -4.02 -8.38 -6.43
N GLY A 69 -3.38 -7.32 -5.95
CA GLY A 69 -4.08 -6.10 -5.54
C GLY A 69 -5.19 -6.36 -4.51
N ASN A 70 -5.10 -7.46 -3.77
CA ASN A 70 -6.11 -7.96 -2.86
C ASN A 70 -5.50 -8.50 -1.57
N VAL A 71 -6.31 -8.52 -0.51
CA VAL A 71 -5.98 -9.20 0.75
C VAL A 71 -7.08 -10.22 1.06
N ALA A 72 -6.69 -11.45 1.34
CA ALA A 72 -7.58 -12.55 1.66
C ALA A 72 -7.71 -12.70 3.17
N PHE A 73 -8.93 -12.79 3.68
CA PHE A 73 -9.14 -13.14 5.08
C PHE A 73 -8.67 -14.57 5.33
N GLN A 74 -7.78 -14.74 6.30
CA GLN A 74 -7.28 -16.06 6.69
C GLN A 74 -7.99 -16.60 7.93
N ARG A 75 -7.94 -15.82 9.03
CA ARG A 75 -8.51 -16.27 10.30
C ARG A 75 -8.72 -15.12 11.29
N PHE A 76 -9.48 -15.41 12.32
CA PHE A 76 -9.48 -14.65 13.56
C PHE A 76 -8.41 -15.20 14.52
N GLY A 77 -7.86 -14.35 15.36
CA GLY A 77 -6.88 -14.75 16.36
C GLY A 77 -6.82 -13.79 17.53
N MET A 78 -6.28 -14.28 18.64
CA MET A 78 -5.91 -13.44 19.79
C MET A 78 -4.42 -13.13 19.66
N VAL A 79 -4.10 -11.90 19.32
CA VAL A 79 -2.72 -11.42 19.11
C VAL A 79 -2.39 -10.36 20.16
N ARG A 80 -1.13 -10.30 20.58
CA ARG A 80 -0.66 -9.24 21.47
C ARG A 80 -0.46 -7.97 20.67
N ASP A 81 -1.02 -6.86 21.18
CA ASP A 81 -0.77 -5.54 20.61
C ASP A 81 0.60 -5.00 21.04
N GLY A 82 0.97 -3.83 20.54
CA GLY A 82 2.24 -3.18 20.90
C GLY A 82 2.38 -2.85 22.40
N SER A 83 1.28 -2.91 23.16
CA SER A 83 1.25 -2.73 24.63
C SER A 83 1.32 -4.06 25.37
N GLY A 84 1.46 -5.20 24.68
CA GLY A 84 1.53 -6.54 25.26
C GLY A 84 0.17 -7.17 25.62
N ASN A 85 -0.94 -6.47 25.44
CA ASN A 85 -2.28 -6.95 25.74
C ASN A 85 -2.80 -7.88 24.63
N ARG A 86 -3.48 -8.95 25.06
CA ARG A 86 -4.17 -9.83 24.09
C ARG A 86 -5.43 -9.17 23.58
N ARG A 87 -5.51 -9.00 22.27
CA ARG A 87 -6.67 -8.42 21.60
C ARG A 87 -7.16 -9.31 20.48
N PHE A 88 -8.46 -9.26 20.23
CA PHE A 88 -9.06 -9.93 19.09
C PHE A 88 -8.61 -9.25 17.79
N ALA A 89 -8.03 -10.04 16.90
CA ALA A 89 -7.47 -9.59 15.63
C ALA A 89 -8.06 -10.35 14.45
N ARG A 90 -8.11 -9.69 13.30
CA ARG A 90 -8.37 -10.29 11.99
C ARG A 90 -7.05 -10.38 11.26
N ILE A 91 -6.73 -11.55 10.74
CA ILE A 91 -5.49 -11.81 10.02
C ILE A 91 -5.85 -11.99 8.54
N TYR A 92 -5.23 -11.17 7.70
CA TYR A 92 -5.35 -11.24 6.26
C TYR A 92 -4.00 -11.61 5.65
N GLY A 93 -4.04 -12.47 4.62
CA GLY A 93 -2.89 -12.80 3.80
C GLY A 93 -2.89 -12.01 2.51
N PHE A 94 -1.71 -11.79 1.96
CA PHE A 94 -1.50 -11.21 0.65
C PHE A 94 -0.25 -11.82 0.00
N GLU A 95 -0.13 -11.68 -1.30
CA GLU A 95 1.03 -12.14 -2.06
C GLU A 95 1.73 -10.96 -2.71
N PHE A 96 3.05 -10.99 -2.69
CA PHE A 96 3.89 -9.96 -3.27
C PHE A 96 5.06 -10.55 -4.03
N THR A 97 5.68 -9.76 -4.87
CA THR A 97 6.90 -10.10 -5.60
C THR A 97 7.93 -8.97 -5.50
N VAL A 98 9.19 -9.33 -5.58
CA VAL A 98 10.32 -8.39 -5.61
C VAL A 98 10.88 -8.28 -7.04
N THR A 99 10.94 -9.40 -7.74
CA THR A 99 11.57 -9.50 -9.07
C THR A 99 10.56 -9.73 -10.20
N GLY A 100 9.29 -9.95 -9.88
CA GLY A 100 8.27 -10.36 -10.83
C GLY A 100 8.19 -11.86 -11.08
N GLU A 101 9.20 -12.63 -10.68
CA GLU A 101 9.29 -14.08 -10.96
C GLU A 101 8.84 -14.95 -9.78
N GLN A 102 9.18 -14.55 -8.56
CA GLN A 102 8.89 -15.32 -7.36
C GLN A 102 7.77 -14.67 -6.55
N ARG A 103 6.86 -15.52 -6.09
CA ARG A 103 5.76 -15.12 -5.19
C ARG A 103 6.17 -15.35 -3.76
N HIS A 104 5.98 -14.35 -2.94
CA HIS A 104 6.19 -14.39 -1.51
C HIS A 104 4.88 -14.09 -0.81
N ALA A 105 4.67 -14.75 0.34
CA ALA A 105 3.49 -14.51 1.15
C ALA A 105 3.77 -13.44 2.21
N GLY A 106 2.73 -12.67 2.52
CA GLY A 106 2.73 -11.72 3.62
C GLY A 106 1.43 -11.80 4.40
N ARG A 107 1.44 -11.29 5.61
CA ARG A 107 0.24 -11.18 6.44
C ARG A 107 0.14 -9.83 7.11
N ILE A 108 -1.09 -9.36 7.25
CA ILE A 108 -1.42 -8.17 8.02
C ILE A 108 -2.37 -8.51 9.13
N VAL A 109 -2.07 -8.05 10.33
CA VAL A 109 -2.89 -8.20 11.52
C VAL A 109 -3.65 -6.91 11.77
N MET A 110 -4.97 -7.02 11.86
CA MET A 110 -5.87 -5.87 12.07
C MET A 110 -6.61 -5.99 13.40
N PHE A 111 -6.50 -4.98 14.24
CA PHE A 111 -7.30 -4.81 15.45
C PHE A 111 -8.49 -3.88 15.16
N GLY A 112 -9.59 -4.44 14.67
CA GLY A 112 -10.70 -3.63 14.14
C GLY A 112 -10.23 -2.81 12.94
N ALA A 113 -10.28 -1.49 13.03
CA ALA A 113 -9.85 -0.57 11.97
C ALA A 113 -8.36 -0.20 12.01
N HIS A 114 -7.63 -0.64 13.04
CA HIS A 114 -6.22 -0.30 13.24
C HIS A 114 -5.30 -1.43 12.80
N VAL A 115 -4.17 -1.06 12.21
CA VAL A 115 -3.11 -2.02 11.87
C VAL A 115 -2.34 -2.39 13.13
N GLY A 116 -2.17 -3.69 13.36
CA GLY A 116 -1.29 -4.21 14.40
C GLY A 116 0.13 -4.40 13.89
N SER A 117 0.30 -5.36 12.97
CA SER A 117 1.59 -5.67 12.35
C SER A 117 1.41 -6.05 10.90
N ILE A 118 2.44 -5.84 10.10
CA ILE A 118 2.60 -6.39 8.76
C ILE A 118 3.85 -7.25 8.80
N GLU A 119 3.70 -8.51 8.45
CA GLU A 119 4.78 -9.48 8.41
C GLU A 119 4.93 -9.97 6.98
N LEU A 120 6.14 -9.95 6.47
CA LEU A 120 6.52 -10.44 5.16
C LEU A 120 7.34 -11.71 5.34
N ASP A 121 7.10 -12.72 4.52
CA ASP A 121 7.98 -13.88 4.47
C ASP A 121 9.36 -13.44 3.98
N PRO A 122 10.43 -14.15 4.35
CA PRO A 122 11.79 -13.83 3.89
C PRO A 122 11.84 -13.76 2.37
N TYR A 123 12.35 -12.67 1.84
CA TYR A 123 12.52 -12.46 0.41
C TYR A 123 13.94 -11.94 0.12
N PRO A 124 14.51 -12.22 -1.06
CA PRO A 124 15.81 -11.69 -1.43
C PRO A 124 15.74 -10.16 -1.46
N PHE A 125 16.59 -9.52 -0.67
CA PHE A 125 16.69 -8.07 -0.66
C PHE A 125 17.22 -7.62 -2.03
N ARG A 126 16.44 -6.79 -2.72
CA ARG A 126 16.96 -6.10 -3.89
C ARG A 126 17.91 -5.03 -3.38
N GLU A 127 19.22 -5.24 -3.55
CA GLU A 127 20.15 -4.14 -3.35
C GLU A 127 19.67 -2.97 -4.21
N PRO A 128 19.50 -1.76 -3.64
CA PRO A 128 19.24 -0.58 -4.45
C PRO A 128 20.33 -0.59 -5.54
N PRO A 129 20.00 -0.31 -6.81
CA PRO A 129 21.02 -0.19 -7.82
C PRO A 129 22.08 0.72 -7.22
N GLU A 130 23.26 0.14 -6.99
CA GLU A 130 24.39 0.83 -6.36
C GLU A 130 24.46 2.18 -7.03
N ALA A 131 24.19 3.23 -6.26
CA ALA A 131 24.18 4.58 -6.81
C ALA A 131 25.51 4.67 -7.53
N LEU A 132 25.46 4.67 -8.87
CA LEU A 132 26.65 4.77 -9.71
C LEU A 132 27.57 5.72 -8.96
N PRO A 133 28.80 5.31 -8.60
CA PRO A 133 29.68 6.16 -7.83
C PRO A 133 29.60 7.52 -8.51
N PRO A 134 29.41 8.63 -7.76
CA PRO A 134 29.20 9.92 -8.37
C PRO A 134 30.23 10.03 -9.46
N VAL A 135 29.78 10.24 -10.71
CA VAL A 135 30.69 10.43 -11.82
C VAL A 135 31.63 11.49 -11.30
N VAL A 136 32.77 11.05 -10.82
CA VAL A 136 33.85 11.95 -10.46
C VAL A 136 34.11 12.61 -11.80
N ASP A 137 33.66 13.85 -11.91
CA ASP A 137 34.01 14.70 -13.04
C ASP A 137 35.53 14.69 -13.04
N VAL A 138 36.07 13.72 -13.79
CA VAL A 138 37.53 13.61 -13.93
C VAL A 138 37.88 14.89 -14.62
N ALA A 139 38.31 15.85 -13.81
CA ALA A 139 38.81 17.12 -14.29
C ALA A 139 39.69 16.78 -15.52
N PRO A 140 39.44 17.41 -16.67
CA PRO A 140 40.17 17.09 -17.90
C PRO A 140 41.65 17.03 -17.53
N PRO A 141 42.37 15.98 -17.99
CA PRO A 141 43.76 15.79 -17.62
C PRO A 141 44.48 17.13 -17.81
N PRO A 142 45.25 17.62 -16.82
CA PRO A 142 45.92 18.90 -16.91
C PRO A 142 46.61 18.96 -18.25
N ALA A 143 46.32 20.00 -19.04
CA ALA A 143 46.90 20.20 -20.34
C ALA A 143 48.39 19.90 -20.24
N PRO A 144 48.97 19.11 -21.16
CA PRO A 144 50.36 18.72 -21.08
C PRO A 144 51.17 20.02 -20.83
N ARG A 145 51.86 20.07 -19.70
CA ARG A 145 52.72 21.19 -19.38
C ARG A 145 53.62 21.29 -20.59
N GLN A 146 53.51 22.39 -21.33
CA GLN A 146 54.40 22.66 -22.46
C GLN A 146 55.78 22.43 -21.90
N SER A 147 56.38 21.32 -22.32
CA SER A 147 57.76 20.98 -22.01
C SER A 147 58.57 22.19 -22.29
N GLY A 148 59.27 22.68 -21.29
CA GLY A 148 59.98 23.95 -21.36
C GLY A 148 60.73 24.08 -22.67
N GLN A 149 60.58 25.21 -23.33
CA GLN A 149 61.14 25.52 -24.61
C GLN A 149 62.64 25.18 -24.52
N VAL A 150 63.06 24.17 -25.26
CA VAL A 150 64.48 23.79 -25.32
C VAL A 150 65.18 24.90 -26.06
N ILE A 151 65.80 25.80 -25.29
CA ILE A 151 66.65 26.86 -25.84
C ILE A 151 67.94 26.20 -26.24
N GLU A 152 68.20 26.10 -27.53
CA GLU A 152 69.51 25.65 -28.02
C GLU A 152 70.57 26.61 -27.52
N LEU A 153 71.46 26.11 -26.69
CA LEU A 153 72.56 26.88 -26.10
C LEU A 153 73.43 27.64 -27.13
N GLN A 154 73.51 27.10 -28.33
CA GLN A 154 74.25 27.72 -29.45
C GLN A 154 73.51 28.98 -29.97
N GLN A 155 72.17 28.95 -29.98
CA GLN A 155 71.36 30.09 -30.41
C GLN A 155 71.37 31.16 -29.35
N TRP A 156 71.26 30.78 -28.08
CA TRP A 156 71.34 31.70 -26.94
C TRP A 156 72.67 32.42 -26.86
N ARG A 157 73.84 31.73 -27.19
CA ARG A 157 75.18 32.36 -27.24
C ARG A 157 75.33 33.37 -28.36
N ARG A 158 74.61 33.22 -29.44
CA ARG A 158 74.63 34.19 -30.54
C ARG A 158 73.90 35.46 -30.21
N ASP A 159 72.83 35.32 -29.46
CA ASP A 159 71.99 36.47 -29.09
C ASP A 159 72.51 37.22 -27.85
N HIS A 160 73.45 36.61 -27.11
CA HIS A 160 74.04 37.19 -25.93
C HIS A 160 75.58 37.10 -26.02
N PRO A 161 76.22 37.95 -26.86
CA PRO A 161 77.67 37.96 -26.94
C PRO A 161 78.22 38.51 -25.61
N VAL A 162 79.03 37.68 -24.92
CA VAL A 162 79.79 38.15 -23.72
C VAL A 162 80.78 39.19 -24.10
N SER A 163 80.54 40.45 -23.74
CA SER A 163 81.53 41.52 -23.82
C SER A 163 82.69 41.13 -22.90
N ARG A 164 83.82 40.88 -23.47
CA ARG A 164 85.11 40.80 -22.77
C ARG A 164 85.68 42.20 -22.71
N ASP A 165 85.65 42.84 -21.59
CA ASP A 165 86.56 43.88 -21.20
C ASP A 165 87.82 43.29 -20.61
#